data_03507c9291ba5b6079be729bb38b6869
#
_entry.id   03507c9291ba5b6079be729bb38b6869
#
_cell.length_a   1.000
_cell.length_b   1.000
_cell.length_c   1.000
_cell.angle_alpha   90.00
_cell.angle_beta   90.00
_cell.angle_gamma   90.00
#
_symmetry.space_group_name_H-M   'P 1'
#
loop_
_entity.id
_entity.type
_entity.pdbx_description
1 polymer ?
#
loop_
_entity_poly.entity_id
_entity_poly.type
_entity_poly.pdbx_seq_one_letter_code
_entity_poly.pdbx_strand_id
1 'polypeptide(L)'
;MLVACSVSGPDFKGVEKATLPENWLGQDTSVGYGSKVNENVLSGWKTAHWWMQFDDSVLDRLVEKAALQNLDLESAGLRIVQARAALGVADSFRYPQRQTVSGSLAKIYQNKNTFDNASLSFDAGWELDVWGKYARSIESAEVSLYASVASYHDILVSITAEVARNYVNYRTFQERVLLSERNIEIQERVVKITEVQFDSGNVTELDVQQARTQLYNTKSVLPGLKLGMKQSRNALAVLLGMLPGEVEQLLASTAIDAKIKAFDDKYDANRSSQQLTGYDQYSLIPRPPAVRTVVDASLVLRRPDLQVAEYQAHARSAQIGVAETELYPKFSLFGAIGINSTVKAGNDFSFSDSLTLSLGPAFSWNIFQYGRVKNNIRLEDARFQESLTNYNKRVLLAVQEVSNALEAYQLNKQQKSLAFSSVDASVRAFNISLTQYENGQITFERLLSSIEKMTRSEDAYAQIKGSVANQVVALYKSLGGGWEANSGRSYLQAELAEQMETRTDWGDMLASPVLPSLTPAPEIQADIPFSDRKSTEPVTSEREP
;
A
#
# COMPACT_ATOMS: atom_id res chain seq x y z
N MET A 1 -48.40 0.09 -23.28
CA MET A 1 -47.24 -0.64 -22.74
C MET A 1 -46.27 0.38 -22.19
N LEU A 2 -46.27 0.59 -20.89
CA LEU A 2 -45.21 1.33 -20.21
C LEU A 2 -43.96 0.40 -20.23
N VAL A 3 -43.05 0.64 -21.17
CA VAL A 3 -41.71 0.06 -21.12
C VAL A 3 -41.08 0.69 -19.90
N ALA A 4 -40.81 -0.11 -18.88
CA ALA A 4 -40.02 0.32 -17.75
C ALA A 4 -38.74 0.96 -18.27
N CYS A 5 -38.39 2.16 -17.79
CA CYS A 5 -37.15 2.83 -18.09
C CYS A 5 -36.00 1.90 -17.69
N SER A 6 -35.47 1.12 -18.60
CA SER A 6 -34.28 0.30 -18.34
C SER A 6 -33.05 1.18 -18.54
N VAL A 7 -32.21 1.25 -17.54
CA VAL A 7 -30.90 1.93 -17.63
C VAL A 7 -30.07 1.22 -18.69
N SER A 8 -29.51 2.00 -19.64
CA SER A 8 -28.70 1.43 -20.73
C SER A 8 -27.36 0.90 -20.22
N GLY A 9 -26.82 -0.09 -20.95
CA GLY A 9 -25.52 -0.69 -20.68
C GLY A 9 -25.56 -1.91 -19.76
N PRO A 10 -24.44 -2.61 -19.66
CA PRO A 10 -24.33 -3.82 -18.83
C PRO A 10 -24.31 -3.49 -17.34
N ASP A 11 -24.99 -4.29 -16.53
CA ASP A 11 -24.84 -4.27 -15.09
C ASP A 11 -23.57 -5.04 -14.70
N PHE A 12 -22.76 -4.44 -13.83
CA PHE A 12 -21.56 -5.10 -13.32
C PHE A 12 -21.94 -6.25 -12.38
N LYS A 13 -21.58 -7.47 -12.75
CA LYS A 13 -21.86 -8.69 -11.97
C LYS A 13 -20.72 -9.15 -11.07
N GLY A 14 -19.72 -8.27 -10.84
CA GLY A 14 -18.47 -8.62 -10.18
C GLY A 14 -17.42 -9.15 -11.17
N VAL A 15 -16.20 -9.33 -10.66
CA VAL A 15 -15.12 -9.98 -11.39
C VAL A 15 -15.22 -11.50 -11.24
N GLU A 16 -14.91 -12.25 -12.29
CA GLU A 16 -14.80 -13.70 -12.18
C GLU A 16 -13.68 -14.03 -11.19
N LYS A 17 -14.03 -14.68 -10.07
CA LYS A 17 -13.05 -15.01 -9.03
C LYS A 17 -12.02 -15.98 -9.59
N ALA A 18 -10.76 -15.58 -9.59
CA ALA A 18 -9.67 -16.45 -9.99
C ALA A 18 -9.60 -17.68 -9.06
N THR A 19 -9.41 -18.86 -9.64
CA THR A 19 -9.14 -20.09 -8.89
C THR A 19 -7.77 -19.95 -8.22
N LEU A 20 -7.78 -19.82 -6.89
CA LEU A 20 -6.55 -19.73 -6.11
C LEU A 20 -6.03 -21.12 -5.76
N PRO A 21 -4.72 -21.32 -5.60
CA PRO A 21 -4.16 -22.62 -5.28
C PRO A 21 -4.63 -23.07 -3.89
N GLU A 22 -5.08 -24.31 -3.77
CA GLU A 22 -5.41 -24.91 -2.47
C GLU A 22 -4.16 -25.12 -1.59
N ASN A 23 -3.01 -25.30 -2.20
CA ASN A 23 -1.71 -25.49 -1.55
C ASN A 23 -0.71 -24.43 -2.02
N TRP A 24 -0.27 -23.57 -1.10
CA TRP A 24 0.67 -22.48 -1.33
C TRP A 24 2.13 -22.92 -1.38
N LEU A 25 2.43 -24.06 -0.74
CA LEU A 25 3.74 -24.70 -0.74
C LEU A 25 3.65 -25.91 -1.65
N GLY A 26 4.54 -26.01 -2.62
CA GLY A 26 4.60 -27.17 -3.54
C GLY A 26 4.58 -28.51 -2.80
N GLN A 27 4.27 -29.59 -3.52
CA GLN A 27 3.92 -30.92 -3.02
C GLN A 27 4.95 -31.65 -2.13
N ASP A 28 6.06 -31.02 -1.75
CA ASP A 28 7.16 -31.66 -1.00
C ASP A 28 7.05 -31.62 0.53
N THR A 29 5.95 -31.16 1.11
CA THR A 29 5.73 -31.29 2.54
C THR A 29 4.91 -32.54 2.83
N SER A 30 5.60 -33.65 3.14
CA SER A 30 5.07 -34.91 3.67
C SER A 30 4.46 -34.76 5.09
N VAL A 31 3.63 -33.75 5.30
CA VAL A 31 2.79 -33.61 6.49
C VAL A 31 1.37 -33.88 6.06
N GLY A 32 0.80 -35.00 6.53
CA GLY A 32 -0.46 -35.56 6.14
C GLY A 32 -1.61 -34.55 6.04
N TYR A 33 -2.03 -34.30 4.80
CA TYR A 33 -3.19 -33.52 4.48
C TYR A 33 -4.41 -34.43 4.36
N GLY A 34 -5.22 -34.39 5.38
CA GLY A 34 -6.51 -35.07 5.42
C GLY A 34 -7.41 -34.43 6.45
N SER A 35 -7.69 -33.14 6.32
CA SER A 35 -8.80 -32.56 7.08
C SER A 35 -9.35 -31.33 6.38
N LYS A 36 -10.66 -31.36 6.16
CA LYS A 36 -11.48 -30.24 5.72
C LYS A 36 -11.04 -28.96 6.44
N VAL A 37 -10.81 -27.88 5.68
CA VAL A 37 -10.48 -26.56 6.22
C VAL A 37 -11.57 -26.18 7.24
N ASN A 38 -11.23 -26.26 8.51
CA ASN A 38 -12.11 -25.85 9.60
C ASN A 38 -12.17 -24.32 9.61
N GLU A 39 -13.35 -23.74 9.81
CA GLU A 39 -13.55 -22.29 10.04
C GLU A 39 -12.66 -21.71 11.14
N ASN A 40 -12.14 -22.55 12.05
CA ASN A 40 -11.11 -22.21 13.04
C ASN A 40 -9.74 -21.83 12.46
N VAL A 41 -9.46 -22.04 11.18
CA VAL A 41 -8.18 -21.64 10.55
C VAL A 41 -8.16 -20.14 10.29
N LEU A 42 -9.30 -19.52 9.94
CA LEU A 42 -9.44 -18.07 9.78
C LEU A 42 -9.19 -17.32 11.08
N SER A 43 -9.60 -17.89 12.24
CA SER A 43 -9.41 -17.26 13.56
C SER A 43 -7.93 -17.23 14.03
N GLY A 44 -7.03 -17.89 13.30
CA GLY A 44 -5.61 -18.00 13.66
C GLY A 44 -4.70 -16.91 13.10
N TRP A 45 -5.10 -16.19 12.06
CA TRP A 45 -4.37 -15.06 11.50
C TRP A 45 -4.90 -13.75 12.07
N LYS A 46 -4.19 -13.18 13.06
CA LYS A 46 -4.54 -11.85 13.60
C LYS A 46 -3.95 -10.80 12.66
N THR A 47 -4.64 -10.51 11.58
CA THR A 47 -4.17 -9.59 10.52
C THR A 47 -4.33 -8.12 10.92
N ALA A 48 -5.35 -7.78 11.71
CA ALA A 48 -5.67 -6.39 12.04
C ALA A 48 -4.55 -5.64 12.77
N HIS A 49 -3.95 -6.25 13.78
CA HIS A 49 -2.86 -5.67 14.60
C HIS A 49 -1.67 -6.62 14.63
N TRP A 50 -1.24 -7.09 13.47
CA TRP A 50 -0.22 -8.12 13.36
C TRP A 50 1.13 -7.74 13.99
N TRP A 51 1.50 -6.44 13.99
CA TRP A 51 2.76 -5.94 14.55
C TRP A 51 2.85 -6.13 16.08
N MET A 52 1.72 -6.12 16.79
CA MET A 52 1.68 -6.38 18.25
C MET A 52 2.14 -7.80 18.58
N GLN A 53 2.12 -8.74 17.63
CA GLN A 53 2.60 -10.10 17.84
C GLN A 53 4.13 -10.18 17.92
N PHE A 54 4.86 -9.11 17.62
CA PHE A 54 6.30 -9.02 17.82
C PHE A 54 6.68 -8.72 19.27
N ASP A 55 5.70 -8.44 20.14
CA ASP A 55 5.88 -8.12 21.55
C ASP A 55 6.92 -7.00 21.77
N ASP A 56 6.80 -5.93 20.97
CA ASP A 56 7.71 -4.78 21.00
C ASP A 56 6.92 -3.47 21.04
N SER A 57 6.87 -2.87 22.22
CA SER A 57 6.11 -1.64 22.48
C SER A 57 6.63 -0.40 21.71
N VAL A 58 7.88 -0.43 21.24
CA VAL A 58 8.43 0.64 20.39
C VAL A 58 7.84 0.51 18.99
N LEU A 59 7.79 -0.71 18.45
CA LEU A 59 7.16 -0.98 17.16
C LEU A 59 5.69 -0.56 17.17
N ASP A 60 4.94 -0.89 18.23
CA ASP A 60 3.53 -0.53 18.35
C ASP A 60 3.32 0.98 18.28
N ARG A 61 4.11 1.75 19.04
CA ARG A 61 4.06 3.23 19.04
C ARG A 61 4.44 3.83 17.67
N LEU A 62 5.44 3.25 16.99
CA LEU A 62 5.86 3.74 15.68
C LEU A 62 4.77 3.54 14.64
N VAL A 63 4.13 2.36 14.61
CA VAL A 63 3.02 2.07 13.69
C VAL A 63 1.82 2.97 13.97
N GLU A 64 1.44 3.14 15.24
CA GLU A 64 0.33 4.01 15.61
C GLU A 64 0.60 5.47 15.20
N LYS A 65 1.81 5.96 15.45
CA LYS A 65 2.20 7.33 15.08
C LYS A 65 2.24 7.52 13.57
N ALA A 66 2.74 6.55 12.81
CA ALA A 66 2.71 6.59 11.35
C ALA A 66 1.28 6.65 10.81
N ALA A 67 0.37 5.86 11.35
CA ALA A 67 -1.04 5.88 10.96
C ALA A 67 -1.73 7.24 11.21
N LEU A 68 -1.20 8.06 12.12
CA LEU A 68 -1.75 9.38 12.45
C LEU A 68 -1.08 10.54 11.69
N GLN A 69 0.21 10.43 11.36
CA GLN A 69 1.00 11.58 10.90
C GLN A 69 1.67 11.38 9.55
N ASN A 70 1.50 10.21 8.91
CA ASN A 70 2.13 9.96 7.61
C ASN A 70 1.49 10.81 6.50
N LEU A 71 2.32 11.54 5.75
CA LEU A 71 1.86 12.48 4.72
C LEU A 71 1.29 11.79 3.47
N ASP A 72 1.74 10.56 3.14
CA ASP A 72 1.15 9.80 2.04
C ASP A 72 -0.26 9.33 2.38
N LEU A 73 -0.48 8.96 3.66
CA LEU A 73 -1.78 8.58 4.16
C LEU A 73 -2.73 9.79 4.22
N GLU A 74 -2.24 10.95 4.65
CA GLU A 74 -2.98 12.22 4.60
C GLU A 74 -3.38 12.58 3.17
N SER A 75 -2.44 12.47 2.22
CA SER A 75 -2.70 12.66 0.79
C SER A 75 -3.76 11.69 0.26
N ALA A 76 -3.75 10.44 0.71
CA ALA A 76 -4.78 9.45 0.35
C ALA A 76 -6.15 9.82 0.93
N GLY A 77 -6.21 10.32 2.16
CA GLY A 77 -7.43 10.87 2.76
C GLY A 77 -8.01 12.02 1.97
N LEU A 78 -7.17 12.95 1.51
CA LEU A 78 -7.59 14.06 0.64
C LEU A 78 -8.14 13.58 -0.71
N ARG A 79 -7.64 12.44 -1.26
CA ARG A 79 -8.22 11.83 -2.48
C ARG A 79 -9.64 11.30 -2.24
N ILE A 80 -9.95 10.81 -1.04
CA ILE A 80 -11.31 10.42 -0.68
C ILE A 80 -12.23 11.66 -0.69
N VAL A 81 -11.78 12.79 -0.12
CA VAL A 81 -12.53 14.05 -0.15
C VAL A 81 -12.77 14.52 -1.58
N GLN A 82 -11.73 14.47 -2.44
CA GLN A 82 -11.87 14.80 -3.87
C GLN A 82 -12.89 13.89 -4.58
N ALA A 83 -12.87 12.58 -4.31
CA ALA A 83 -13.81 11.64 -4.90
C ALA A 83 -15.26 11.89 -4.41
N ARG A 84 -15.45 12.27 -3.13
CA ARG A 84 -16.77 12.71 -2.61
C ARG A 84 -17.28 13.95 -3.34
N ALA A 85 -16.41 14.94 -3.52
CA ALA A 85 -16.78 16.14 -4.24
C ALA A 85 -17.14 15.83 -5.71
N ALA A 86 -16.38 14.94 -6.35
CA ALA A 86 -16.68 14.47 -7.71
C ALA A 86 -18.02 13.73 -7.79
N LEU A 87 -18.34 12.91 -6.79
CA LEU A 87 -19.65 12.28 -6.68
C LEU A 87 -20.77 13.32 -6.53
N GLY A 88 -20.57 14.36 -5.69
CA GLY A 88 -21.52 15.47 -5.56
C GLY A 88 -21.73 16.21 -6.88
N VAL A 89 -20.66 16.41 -7.66
CA VAL A 89 -20.77 16.98 -9.03
C VAL A 89 -21.60 16.05 -9.94
N ALA A 90 -21.34 14.73 -9.93
CA ALA A 90 -22.10 13.79 -10.73
C ALA A 90 -23.57 13.74 -10.32
N ASP A 91 -23.86 13.74 -9.01
CA ASP A 91 -25.23 13.71 -8.47
C ASP A 91 -26.03 14.98 -8.80
N SER A 92 -25.34 16.13 -8.93
CA SER A 92 -25.98 17.40 -9.32
C SER A 92 -26.68 17.35 -10.67
N PHE A 93 -26.26 16.44 -11.58
CA PHE A 93 -26.90 16.25 -12.88
C PHE A 93 -28.28 15.58 -12.83
N ARG A 94 -28.73 15.09 -11.66
CA ARG A 94 -30.14 14.67 -11.48
C ARG A 94 -31.11 15.82 -11.52
N TYR A 95 -30.66 17.03 -11.20
CA TYR A 95 -31.46 18.26 -11.13
C TYR A 95 -31.32 19.06 -12.43
N PRO A 96 -32.14 20.12 -12.67
CA PRO A 96 -31.98 20.97 -13.82
C PRO A 96 -30.53 21.47 -13.96
N GLN A 97 -29.85 21.07 -15.04
CA GLN A 97 -28.41 21.30 -15.22
C GLN A 97 -28.08 22.75 -15.61
N ARG A 98 -29.06 23.47 -16.17
CA ARG A 98 -28.90 24.86 -16.59
C ARG A 98 -29.90 25.75 -15.88
N GLN A 99 -29.41 26.70 -15.13
CA GLN A 99 -30.18 27.78 -14.53
C GLN A 99 -29.32 29.05 -14.65
N THR A 100 -29.61 29.91 -15.61
CA THR A 100 -28.78 31.06 -15.90
C THR A 100 -29.59 32.34 -15.97
N VAL A 101 -29.12 33.37 -15.32
CA VAL A 101 -29.59 34.74 -15.54
C VAL A 101 -28.60 35.41 -16.47
N SER A 102 -29.09 35.93 -17.58
CA SER A 102 -28.27 36.69 -18.53
C SER A 102 -28.90 38.03 -18.85
N GLY A 103 -28.05 39.03 -19.00
CA GLY A 103 -28.50 40.36 -19.36
C GLY A 103 -27.53 41.02 -20.36
N SER A 104 -28.07 41.78 -21.31
CA SER A 104 -27.24 42.55 -22.21
C SER A 104 -27.90 43.91 -22.54
N LEU A 105 -27.04 44.90 -22.67
CA LEU A 105 -27.39 46.22 -23.23
C LEU A 105 -26.49 46.44 -24.44
N ALA A 106 -27.10 46.67 -25.60
CA ALA A 106 -26.34 46.84 -26.83
C ALA A 106 -26.95 47.97 -27.69
N LYS A 107 -26.11 48.75 -28.27
CA LYS A 107 -26.50 49.69 -29.35
C LYS A 107 -26.11 49.07 -30.68
N ILE A 108 -27.09 48.74 -31.50
CA ILE A 108 -26.91 48.03 -32.76
C ILE A 108 -27.07 48.99 -33.89
N TYR A 109 -26.08 49.12 -34.74
CA TYR A 109 -26.17 49.89 -36.00
C TYR A 109 -26.30 48.88 -37.15
N GLN A 110 -27.49 48.91 -37.80
CA GLN A 110 -27.78 47.98 -38.88
C GLN A 110 -28.62 48.69 -39.94
N ASN A 111 -28.29 48.56 -41.22
CA ASN A 111 -29.04 49.16 -42.36
C ASN A 111 -29.28 50.69 -42.21
N LYS A 112 -28.25 51.45 -41.79
CA LYS A 112 -28.30 52.91 -41.54
C LYS A 112 -29.24 53.32 -40.40
N ASN A 113 -29.77 52.39 -39.59
CA ASN A 113 -30.56 52.65 -38.40
C ASN A 113 -29.81 52.25 -37.15
N THR A 114 -30.03 52.96 -36.06
CA THR A 114 -29.53 52.61 -34.73
C THR A 114 -30.69 52.10 -33.92
N PHE A 115 -30.46 50.95 -33.25
CA PHE A 115 -31.39 50.30 -32.32
C PHE A 115 -30.75 50.20 -30.96
N ASP A 116 -31.45 50.48 -29.90
CA ASP A 116 -31.09 50.17 -28.55
C ASP A 116 -31.75 48.84 -28.18
N ASN A 117 -30.92 47.86 -27.81
CA ASN A 117 -31.37 46.54 -27.38
C ASN A 117 -31.08 46.36 -25.89
N ALA A 118 -32.09 45.98 -25.15
CA ALA A 118 -31.97 45.61 -23.76
C ALA A 118 -32.59 44.22 -23.56
N SER A 119 -31.84 43.30 -22.99
CA SER A 119 -32.34 41.96 -22.64
C SER A 119 -31.96 41.58 -21.23
N LEU A 120 -32.88 40.93 -20.55
CA LEU A 120 -32.66 40.28 -19.27
C LEU A 120 -33.47 38.99 -19.30
N SER A 121 -32.85 37.84 -19.17
CA SER A 121 -33.53 36.54 -19.18
C SER A 121 -33.09 35.65 -18.04
N PHE A 122 -34.01 34.85 -17.56
CA PHE A 122 -33.75 33.64 -16.77
C PHE A 122 -34.08 32.43 -17.65
N ASP A 123 -33.07 31.60 -17.85
CA ASP A 123 -33.15 30.40 -18.68
C ASP A 123 -32.94 29.17 -17.79
N ALA A 124 -33.86 28.20 -17.87
CA ALA A 124 -33.77 26.91 -17.23
C ALA A 124 -33.76 25.79 -18.27
N GLY A 125 -32.91 24.80 -18.08
CA GLY A 125 -32.85 23.61 -18.94
C GLY A 125 -32.56 22.37 -18.10
N TRP A 126 -33.32 21.30 -18.34
CA TRP A 126 -33.18 20.02 -17.67
C TRP A 126 -33.22 18.89 -18.70
N GLU A 127 -32.08 18.20 -18.87
CA GLU A 127 -32.03 16.94 -19.61
C GLU A 127 -32.54 15.82 -18.71
N LEU A 128 -33.62 15.15 -19.14
CA LEU A 128 -34.23 14.05 -18.39
C LEU A 128 -33.42 12.77 -18.59
N ASP A 129 -33.14 12.07 -17.51
CA ASP A 129 -32.35 10.83 -17.55
C ASP A 129 -33.20 9.62 -17.94
N VAL A 130 -33.79 9.65 -19.14
CA VAL A 130 -34.68 8.59 -19.65
C VAL A 130 -33.93 7.27 -19.87
N TRP A 131 -32.67 7.36 -20.28
CA TRP A 131 -31.83 6.21 -20.67
C TRP A 131 -30.79 5.83 -19.61
N GLY A 132 -30.73 6.54 -18.49
CA GLY A 132 -29.83 6.26 -17.39
C GLY A 132 -28.40 6.78 -17.58
N LYS A 133 -28.19 7.78 -18.43
CA LYS A 133 -26.88 8.43 -18.62
C LYS A 133 -26.29 8.97 -17.31
N TYR A 134 -27.11 9.75 -16.59
CA TYR A 134 -26.68 10.34 -15.32
C TYR A 134 -26.63 9.29 -14.21
N ALA A 135 -27.57 8.34 -14.20
CA ALA A 135 -27.55 7.22 -13.26
C ALA A 135 -26.23 6.42 -13.39
N ARG A 136 -25.81 6.06 -14.60
CA ARG A 136 -24.53 5.37 -14.84
C ARG A 136 -23.29 6.25 -14.53
N SER A 137 -23.39 7.56 -14.78
CA SER A 137 -22.31 8.48 -14.40
C SER A 137 -22.12 8.58 -12.89
N ILE A 138 -23.22 8.63 -12.15
CA ILE A 138 -23.25 8.63 -10.68
C ILE A 138 -22.72 7.31 -10.14
N GLU A 139 -23.19 6.17 -10.68
CA GLU A 139 -22.66 4.84 -10.35
C GLU A 139 -21.13 4.78 -10.52
N SER A 140 -20.62 5.25 -11.66
CA SER A 140 -19.18 5.31 -11.91
C SER A 140 -18.44 6.19 -10.89
N ALA A 141 -18.99 7.34 -10.50
CA ALA A 141 -18.40 8.24 -9.52
C ALA A 141 -18.45 7.66 -8.10
N GLU A 142 -19.55 7.01 -7.72
CA GLU A 142 -19.72 6.35 -6.42
C GLU A 142 -18.72 5.21 -6.25
N VAL A 143 -18.59 4.35 -7.25
CA VAL A 143 -17.63 3.25 -7.23
C VAL A 143 -16.18 3.77 -7.25
N SER A 144 -15.91 4.90 -7.90
CA SER A 144 -14.62 5.58 -7.85
C SER A 144 -14.30 6.11 -6.44
N LEU A 145 -15.31 6.52 -5.68
CA LEU A 145 -15.14 6.85 -4.26
C LEU A 145 -14.76 5.60 -3.46
N TYR A 146 -15.41 4.46 -3.67
CA TYR A 146 -15.03 3.21 -3.01
C TYR A 146 -13.60 2.76 -3.39
N ALA A 147 -13.21 2.93 -4.65
CA ALA A 147 -11.84 2.69 -5.09
C ALA A 147 -10.82 3.58 -4.34
N SER A 148 -11.16 4.84 -4.06
CA SER A 148 -10.32 5.75 -3.29
C SER A 148 -10.19 5.33 -1.82
N VAL A 149 -11.27 4.82 -1.22
CA VAL A 149 -11.27 4.25 0.14
C VAL A 149 -10.40 2.99 0.21
N ALA A 150 -10.56 2.08 -0.73
CA ALA A 150 -9.72 0.88 -0.80
C ALA A 150 -8.25 1.23 -1.03
N SER A 151 -7.94 2.27 -1.83
CA SER A 151 -6.58 2.77 -2.03
C SER A 151 -5.97 3.35 -0.74
N TYR A 152 -6.76 4.03 0.09
CA TYR A 152 -6.31 4.47 1.41
C TYR A 152 -5.91 3.27 2.29
N HIS A 153 -6.70 2.20 2.30
CA HIS A 153 -6.39 0.98 3.04
C HIS A 153 -5.11 0.31 2.51
N ASP A 154 -4.90 0.26 1.20
CA ASP A 154 -3.69 -0.30 0.58
C ASP A 154 -2.42 0.48 0.98
N ILE A 155 -2.51 1.81 0.97
CA ILE A 155 -1.43 2.68 1.45
C ILE A 155 -1.15 2.43 2.93
N LEU A 156 -2.18 2.27 3.77
CA LEU A 156 -2.02 1.96 5.19
C LEU A 156 -1.31 0.62 5.42
N VAL A 157 -1.69 -0.45 4.68
CA VAL A 157 -0.98 -1.75 4.71
C VAL A 157 0.50 -1.56 4.38
N SER A 158 0.78 -0.80 3.32
CA SER A 158 2.14 -0.56 2.86
C SER A 158 2.96 0.23 3.88
N ILE A 159 2.42 1.32 4.44
CA ILE A 159 3.10 2.15 5.45
C ILE A 159 3.37 1.34 6.72
N THR A 160 2.40 0.59 7.22
CA THR A 160 2.56 -0.27 8.41
C THR A 160 3.71 -1.26 8.21
N ALA A 161 3.76 -1.92 7.06
CA ALA A 161 4.82 -2.86 6.73
C ALA A 161 6.19 -2.18 6.58
N GLU A 162 6.26 -1.00 5.94
CA GLU A 162 7.51 -0.24 5.77
C GLU A 162 8.05 0.27 7.11
N VAL A 163 7.18 0.72 8.03
CA VAL A 163 7.57 1.11 9.40
C VAL A 163 8.18 -0.10 10.12
N ALA A 164 7.50 -1.23 10.10
CA ALA A 164 7.99 -2.44 10.77
C ALA A 164 9.31 -2.91 10.16
N ARG A 165 9.44 -2.93 8.82
CA ARG A 165 10.67 -3.31 8.11
C ARG A 165 11.85 -2.40 8.46
N ASN A 166 11.66 -1.09 8.42
CA ASN A 166 12.73 -0.14 8.74
C ASN A 166 13.11 -0.19 10.22
N TYR A 167 12.15 -0.45 11.12
CA TYR A 167 12.43 -0.65 12.53
C TYR A 167 13.25 -1.93 12.77
N VAL A 168 12.87 -3.06 12.17
CA VAL A 168 13.63 -4.31 12.22
C VAL A 168 15.04 -4.11 11.67
N ASN A 169 15.19 -3.40 10.55
CA ASN A 169 16.50 -3.07 9.96
C ASN A 169 17.34 -2.22 10.92
N TYR A 170 16.74 -1.18 11.52
CA TYR A 170 17.42 -0.34 12.52
C TYR A 170 17.96 -1.17 13.68
N ARG A 171 17.13 -2.05 14.27
CA ARG A 171 17.54 -2.94 15.37
C ARG A 171 18.57 -3.97 14.93
N THR A 172 18.48 -4.47 13.72
CA THR A 172 19.47 -5.37 13.14
C THR A 172 20.84 -4.69 13.02
N PHE A 173 20.89 -3.48 12.47
CA PHE A 173 22.13 -2.72 12.40
C PHE A 173 22.66 -2.35 13.79
N GLN A 174 21.79 -2.00 14.73
CA GLN A 174 22.17 -1.69 16.12
C GLN A 174 22.84 -2.90 16.79
N GLU A 175 22.26 -4.10 16.67
CA GLU A 175 22.84 -5.33 17.21
C GLU A 175 24.18 -5.65 16.56
N ARG A 176 24.31 -5.47 15.23
CA ARG A 176 25.57 -5.67 14.50
C ARG A 176 26.64 -4.65 14.91
N VAL A 177 26.27 -3.40 15.21
CA VAL A 177 27.18 -2.38 15.75
C VAL A 177 27.72 -2.85 17.10
N LEU A 178 26.86 -3.28 18.03
CA LEU A 178 27.30 -3.77 19.35
C LEU A 178 28.22 -5.00 19.23
N LEU A 179 27.89 -5.94 18.37
CA LEU A 179 28.76 -7.11 18.11
C LEU A 179 30.11 -6.71 17.53
N SER A 180 30.13 -5.74 16.60
CA SER A 180 31.37 -5.24 16.00
C SER A 180 32.23 -4.47 17.01
N GLU A 181 31.64 -3.63 17.84
CA GLU A 181 32.35 -2.89 18.90
C GLU A 181 32.96 -3.87 19.92
N ARG A 182 32.21 -4.86 20.36
CA ARG A 182 32.75 -5.94 21.21
C ARG A 182 33.90 -6.71 20.54
N ASN A 183 33.75 -7.07 19.26
CA ASN A 183 34.81 -7.79 18.53
C ASN A 183 36.07 -6.95 18.38
N ILE A 184 35.94 -5.61 18.25
CA ILE A 184 37.07 -4.67 18.27
C ILE A 184 37.79 -4.74 19.63
N GLU A 185 37.08 -4.68 20.74
CA GLU A 185 37.68 -4.78 22.09
C GLU A 185 38.43 -6.10 22.31
N ILE A 186 37.84 -7.22 21.88
CA ILE A 186 38.50 -8.53 21.92
C ILE A 186 39.79 -8.53 21.10
N GLN A 187 39.74 -7.99 19.90
CA GLN A 187 40.89 -7.95 18.99
C GLN A 187 41.97 -6.98 19.47
N GLU A 188 41.61 -5.85 20.10
CA GLU A 188 42.57 -4.95 20.75
C GLU A 188 43.33 -5.66 21.87
N ARG A 189 42.61 -6.48 22.69
CA ARG A 189 43.25 -7.30 23.70
C ARG A 189 44.21 -8.33 23.07
N VAL A 190 43.78 -9.00 21.99
CA VAL A 190 44.61 -9.98 21.27
C VAL A 190 45.90 -9.30 20.70
N VAL A 191 45.76 -8.11 20.08
CA VAL A 191 46.93 -7.34 19.60
C VAL A 191 47.90 -7.09 20.74
N LYS A 192 47.42 -6.64 21.93
CA LYS A 192 48.25 -6.37 23.09
C LYS A 192 48.95 -7.62 23.62
N ILE A 193 48.25 -8.78 23.68
CA ILE A 193 48.85 -10.05 24.07
C ILE A 193 49.97 -10.43 23.08
N THR A 194 49.72 -10.30 21.78
CA THR A 194 50.68 -10.65 20.72
C THR A 194 51.92 -9.73 20.76
N GLU A 195 51.73 -8.43 21.03
CA GLU A 195 52.86 -7.47 21.21
C GLU A 195 53.73 -7.85 22.41
N VAL A 196 53.14 -8.20 23.56
CA VAL A 196 53.90 -8.69 24.76
C VAL A 196 54.68 -9.99 24.45
N GLN A 197 54.08 -10.90 23.68
CA GLN A 197 54.76 -12.15 23.29
C GLN A 197 55.88 -11.88 22.29
N PHE A 198 55.75 -10.88 21.39
CA PHE A 198 56.82 -10.46 20.47
C PHE A 198 57.97 -9.86 21.24
N ASP A 199 57.71 -8.95 22.18
CA ASP A 199 58.76 -8.37 23.04
C ASP A 199 59.51 -9.42 23.86
N SER A 200 58.84 -10.54 24.20
CA SER A 200 59.42 -11.69 24.89
C SER A 200 60.09 -12.68 23.94
N GLY A 201 60.09 -12.44 22.63
CA GLY A 201 60.71 -13.29 21.61
C GLY A 201 59.97 -14.58 21.29
N ASN A 202 58.68 -14.73 21.74
CA ASN A 202 57.89 -15.95 21.58
C ASN A 202 57.15 -16.00 20.23
N VAL A 203 56.92 -14.86 19.58
CA VAL A 203 56.22 -14.74 18.29
C VAL A 203 56.99 -13.80 17.36
N THR A 204 56.61 -13.75 16.08
CA THR A 204 57.25 -12.93 15.05
C THR A 204 56.55 -11.58 14.87
N GLU A 205 57.23 -10.62 14.27
CA GLU A 205 56.63 -9.34 13.87
C GLU A 205 55.43 -9.57 12.90
N LEU A 206 55.49 -10.63 12.08
CA LEU A 206 54.42 -11.01 11.17
C LEU A 206 53.11 -11.24 11.95
N ASP A 207 53.18 -11.93 13.09
CA ASP A 207 52.00 -12.22 13.92
C ASP A 207 51.37 -10.91 14.45
N VAL A 208 52.20 -9.95 14.89
CA VAL A 208 51.72 -8.63 15.35
C VAL A 208 51.04 -7.87 14.21
N GLN A 209 51.65 -7.87 13.00
CA GLN A 209 51.07 -7.16 11.86
C GLN A 209 49.76 -7.83 11.36
N GLN A 210 49.66 -9.15 11.42
CA GLN A 210 48.42 -9.88 11.13
C GLN A 210 47.32 -9.55 12.16
N ALA A 211 47.62 -9.49 13.44
CA ALA A 211 46.68 -9.10 14.50
C ALA A 211 46.16 -7.68 14.27
N ARG A 212 47.03 -6.72 13.97
CA ARG A 212 46.69 -5.33 13.65
C ARG A 212 45.84 -5.24 12.39
N THR A 213 46.18 -6.02 11.36
CA THR A 213 45.39 -6.06 10.10
C THR A 213 43.95 -6.51 10.38
N GLN A 214 43.78 -7.58 11.15
CA GLN A 214 42.43 -8.07 11.51
C GLN A 214 41.64 -7.03 12.31
N LEU A 215 42.27 -6.37 13.29
CA LEU A 215 41.66 -5.29 14.06
C LEU A 215 41.19 -4.14 13.16
N TYR A 216 42.06 -3.66 12.26
CA TYR A 216 41.67 -2.55 11.36
C TYR A 216 40.64 -2.96 10.34
N ASN A 217 40.63 -4.19 9.85
CA ASN A 217 39.54 -4.73 9.02
C ASN A 217 38.21 -4.66 9.75
N THR A 218 38.15 -5.11 11.01
CA THR A 218 36.91 -5.04 11.80
C THR A 218 36.51 -3.59 12.08
N LYS A 219 37.46 -2.71 12.42
CA LYS A 219 37.18 -1.28 12.60
C LYS A 219 36.66 -0.61 11.31
N SER A 220 37.10 -1.04 10.14
CA SER A 220 36.67 -0.49 8.86
C SER A 220 35.20 -0.81 8.50
N VAL A 221 34.64 -1.87 9.03
CA VAL A 221 33.24 -2.27 8.81
C VAL A 221 32.27 -1.40 9.65
N LEU A 222 32.68 -0.97 10.83
CA LEU A 222 31.83 -0.27 11.80
C LEU A 222 31.17 1.01 11.24
N PRO A 223 31.85 1.90 10.50
CA PRO A 223 31.21 3.09 9.91
C PRO A 223 30.08 2.73 8.96
N GLY A 224 30.20 1.65 8.17
CA GLY A 224 29.17 1.15 7.27
C GLY A 224 27.92 0.66 8.02
N LEU A 225 28.11 -0.03 9.13
CA LEU A 225 26.99 -0.47 10.00
C LEU A 225 26.28 0.73 10.63
N LYS A 226 27.03 1.71 11.14
CA LYS A 226 26.47 2.95 11.70
C LYS A 226 25.73 3.78 10.62
N LEU A 227 26.19 3.77 9.38
CA LEU A 227 25.50 4.40 8.27
C LEU A 227 24.17 3.70 7.99
N GLY A 228 24.14 2.37 7.89
CA GLY A 228 22.91 1.60 7.68
C GLY A 228 21.88 1.84 8.80
N MET A 229 22.32 1.91 10.05
CA MET A 229 21.47 2.24 11.19
C MET A 229 20.86 3.65 11.04
N LYS A 230 21.67 4.67 10.69
CA LYS A 230 21.20 6.03 10.47
C LYS A 230 20.25 6.14 9.28
N GLN A 231 20.49 5.42 8.19
CA GLN A 231 19.61 5.38 7.04
C GLN A 231 18.24 4.79 7.39
N SER A 232 18.21 3.69 8.14
CA SER A 232 16.95 3.08 8.62
C SER A 232 16.18 4.03 9.54
N ARG A 233 16.87 4.77 10.44
CA ARG A 233 16.26 5.82 11.27
C ARG A 233 15.67 6.95 10.43
N ASN A 234 16.41 7.43 9.44
CA ASN A 234 15.96 8.50 8.56
C ASN A 234 14.75 8.08 7.71
N ALA A 235 14.70 6.82 7.26
CA ALA A 235 13.52 6.27 6.58
C ALA A 235 12.30 6.22 7.51
N LEU A 236 12.49 5.83 8.78
CA LEU A 236 11.43 5.90 9.78
C LEU A 236 10.94 7.34 10.00
N ALA A 237 11.83 8.33 10.01
CA ALA A 237 11.45 9.72 10.17
C ALA A 237 10.48 10.19 9.09
N VAL A 238 10.76 9.88 7.82
CA VAL A 238 9.88 10.19 6.69
C VAL A 238 8.51 9.51 6.85
N LEU A 239 8.51 8.21 7.20
CA LEU A 239 7.28 7.45 7.41
C LEU A 239 6.42 7.99 8.56
N LEU A 240 7.05 8.61 9.56
CA LEU A 240 6.39 9.23 10.71
C LEU A 240 6.03 10.71 10.49
N GLY A 241 6.37 11.30 9.34
CA GLY A 241 6.19 12.73 9.09
C GLY A 241 7.03 13.64 10.01
N MET A 242 8.22 13.18 10.42
CA MET A 242 9.07 13.83 11.42
C MET A 242 10.48 14.11 10.89
N LEU A 243 11.21 14.97 11.59
CA LEU A 243 12.63 15.16 11.33
C LEU A 243 13.47 14.01 11.91
N PRO A 244 14.60 13.64 11.28
CA PRO A 244 15.42 12.50 11.71
C PRO A 244 15.87 12.52 13.18
N GLY A 245 16.11 13.72 13.77
CA GLY A 245 16.51 13.85 15.18
C GLY A 245 15.41 13.54 16.20
N GLU A 246 14.14 13.74 15.82
CA GLU A 246 13.00 13.52 16.71
C GLU A 246 12.69 12.04 16.93
N VAL A 247 13.04 11.21 15.95
CA VAL A 247 12.79 9.74 15.98
C VAL A 247 13.67 9.05 17.04
N GLU A 248 14.83 9.61 17.39
CA GLU A 248 15.72 8.99 18.39
C GLU A 248 15.03 8.82 19.75
N GLN A 249 14.23 9.79 20.16
CA GLN A 249 13.48 9.72 21.43
C GLN A 249 12.41 8.60 21.41
N LEU A 250 11.81 8.35 20.23
CA LEU A 250 10.82 7.27 20.06
C LEU A 250 11.47 5.88 20.04
N LEU A 251 12.69 5.79 19.52
CA LEU A 251 13.47 4.55 19.45
C LEU A 251 14.09 4.17 20.80
N ALA A 252 14.28 5.12 21.70
CA ALA A 252 14.74 4.89 23.06
C ALA A 252 13.64 4.19 23.90
N SER A 253 14.06 3.19 24.68
CA SER A 253 13.17 2.46 25.59
C SER A 253 13.99 1.87 26.72
N THR A 254 13.49 1.97 27.95
CA THR A 254 14.13 1.35 29.13
C THR A 254 14.32 -0.16 28.95
N ALA A 255 13.40 -0.83 28.23
CA ALA A 255 13.52 -2.25 27.91
C ALA A 255 14.68 -2.52 26.94
N ILE A 256 14.92 -1.65 25.97
CA ILE A 256 16.05 -1.76 25.03
C ILE A 256 17.35 -1.46 25.75
N ASP A 257 17.41 -0.40 26.58
CA ASP A 257 18.60 -0.05 27.37
C ASP A 257 18.97 -1.19 28.34
N ALA A 258 17.97 -1.83 28.96
CA ALA A 258 18.18 -3.02 29.78
C ALA A 258 18.75 -4.20 28.98
N LYS A 259 18.30 -4.42 27.73
CA LYS A 259 18.86 -5.46 26.85
C LYS A 259 20.30 -5.15 26.45
N ILE A 260 20.62 -3.88 26.12
CA ILE A 260 21.98 -3.44 25.79
C ILE A 260 22.89 -3.68 27.01
N LYS A 261 22.48 -3.20 28.19
CA LYS A 261 23.25 -3.42 29.42
C LYS A 261 23.45 -4.90 29.74
N ALA A 262 22.40 -5.71 29.60
CA ALA A 262 22.49 -7.16 29.82
C ALA A 262 23.39 -7.86 28.77
N PHE A 263 23.44 -7.33 27.53
CA PHE A 263 24.38 -7.75 26.50
C PHE A 263 25.82 -7.43 26.94
N ASP A 264 26.10 -6.19 27.33
CA ASP A 264 27.43 -5.74 27.77
C ASP A 264 27.89 -6.51 29.00
N ASP A 265 27.03 -6.67 30.04
CA ASP A 265 27.32 -7.43 31.25
C ASP A 265 27.67 -8.89 30.98
N LYS A 266 27.02 -9.51 30.00
CA LYS A 266 27.25 -10.92 29.64
C LYS A 266 28.51 -11.11 28.79
N TYR A 267 28.79 -10.16 27.93
CA TYR A 267 29.86 -10.20 26.93
C TYR A 267 31.10 -9.42 27.38
N ASP A 268 31.23 -9.08 28.68
CA ASP A 268 32.43 -8.45 29.21
C ASP A 268 33.69 -9.30 28.86
N ALA A 269 34.56 -8.68 28.07
CA ALA A 269 35.80 -9.29 27.59
C ALA A 269 36.74 -9.77 28.72
N ASN A 270 36.51 -9.31 29.97
CA ASN A 270 37.30 -9.66 31.15
C ASN A 270 36.80 -10.92 31.89
N ARG A 271 35.59 -11.43 31.54
CA ARG A 271 35.08 -12.66 32.11
C ARG A 271 35.52 -13.87 31.29
N SER A 272 36.59 -14.52 31.76
CA SER A 272 37.08 -15.80 31.22
C SER A 272 35.97 -16.85 31.21
N SER A 273 35.75 -17.50 30.04
CA SER A 273 35.13 -18.82 29.84
C SER A 273 33.68 -19.04 30.28
N GLN A 274 32.77 -18.06 30.21
CA GLN A 274 31.36 -18.38 30.32
C GLN A 274 30.77 -18.74 28.94
N GLN A 275 30.14 -19.91 28.89
CA GLN A 275 29.43 -20.43 27.74
C GLN A 275 28.44 -19.36 27.21
N LEU A 276 28.67 -18.92 26.00
CA LEU A 276 27.81 -17.97 25.28
C LEU A 276 26.51 -18.67 24.82
N THR A 277 25.74 -19.19 25.76
CA THR A 277 24.42 -19.74 25.53
C THR A 277 23.38 -18.60 25.63
N GLY A 278 22.49 -18.49 24.69
CA GLY A 278 21.34 -17.57 24.76
C GLY A 278 21.45 -16.29 23.96
N TYR A 279 22.06 -16.29 22.76
CA TYR A 279 22.10 -15.16 21.84
C TYR A 279 20.71 -14.54 21.54
N ASP A 280 19.66 -15.37 21.49
CA ASP A 280 18.29 -14.89 21.24
C ASP A 280 17.67 -14.15 22.43
N GLN A 281 18.15 -14.41 23.65
CA GLN A 281 17.61 -13.80 24.88
C GLN A 281 17.94 -12.30 24.99
N TYR A 282 19.10 -11.90 24.44
CA TYR A 282 19.61 -10.52 24.49
C TYR A 282 19.46 -9.79 23.15
N SER A 283 18.79 -10.40 22.19
CA SER A 283 18.62 -9.80 20.88
C SER A 283 17.80 -8.50 20.94
N LEU A 284 18.30 -7.46 20.27
CA LEU A 284 17.60 -6.20 20.08
C LEU A 284 16.54 -6.28 18.97
N ILE A 285 16.68 -7.26 18.08
CA ILE A 285 15.79 -7.49 16.96
C ILE A 285 14.44 -7.98 17.50
N PRO A 286 13.30 -7.38 17.11
CA PRO A 286 11.98 -7.83 17.51
C PRO A 286 11.77 -9.31 17.22
N ARG A 287 11.18 -10.02 18.15
CA ARG A 287 10.97 -11.47 18.01
C ARG A 287 9.76 -11.73 17.11
N PRO A 288 9.95 -12.28 15.91
CA PRO A 288 8.83 -12.56 15.04
C PRO A 288 7.93 -13.66 15.63
N PRO A 289 6.59 -13.52 15.46
CA PRO A 289 5.66 -14.59 15.87
C PRO A 289 5.90 -15.87 15.07
N ALA A 290 5.45 -17.00 15.62
CA ALA A 290 5.41 -18.24 14.88
C ALA A 290 4.32 -18.17 13.81
N VAL A 291 4.70 -18.25 12.56
CA VAL A 291 3.80 -18.19 11.41
C VAL A 291 3.28 -19.58 11.06
N ARG A 292 1.99 -19.69 10.78
CA ARG A 292 1.39 -20.90 10.22
C ARG A 292 1.75 -21.02 8.74
N THR A 293 1.95 -22.24 8.26
CA THR A 293 2.31 -22.51 6.86
C THR A 293 1.10 -22.64 5.92
N VAL A 294 -0.10 -22.71 6.50
CA VAL A 294 -1.36 -22.79 5.74
C VAL A 294 -1.99 -21.41 5.70
N VAL A 295 -2.15 -20.87 4.50
CA VAL A 295 -2.82 -19.60 4.22
C VAL A 295 -4.14 -19.91 3.54
N ASP A 296 -5.22 -19.33 4.04
CA ASP A 296 -6.52 -19.41 3.38
C ASP A 296 -6.54 -18.48 2.16
N ALA A 297 -6.95 -19.01 1.02
CA ALA A 297 -7.08 -18.25 -0.22
C ALA A 297 -8.01 -17.04 -0.09
N SER A 298 -9.04 -17.13 0.76
CA SER A 298 -9.97 -16.03 1.02
C SER A 298 -9.31 -14.78 1.62
N LEU A 299 -8.19 -14.94 2.35
CA LEU A 299 -7.44 -13.81 2.90
C LEU A 299 -6.82 -12.95 1.80
N VAL A 300 -6.33 -13.59 0.72
CA VAL A 300 -5.74 -12.88 -0.41
C VAL A 300 -6.78 -12.02 -1.13
N LEU A 301 -8.01 -12.54 -1.28
CA LEU A 301 -9.10 -11.81 -1.94
C LEU A 301 -9.61 -10.60 -1.13
N ARG A 302 -9.27 -10.49 0.16
CA ARG A 302 -9.59 -9.32 0.99
C ARG A 302 -8.61 -8.17 0.85
N ARG A 303 -7.54 -8.35 0.09
CA ARG A 303 -6.51 -7.31 -0.11
C ARG A 303 -7.11 -6.04 -0.68
N PRO A 304 -6.77 -4.87 -0.09
CA PRO A 304 -7.31 -3.60 -0.57
C PRO A 304 -6.92 -3.27 -2.01
N ASP A 305 -5.72 -3.67 -2.48
CA ASP A 305 -5.26 -3.44 -3.85
C ASP A 305 -6.10 -4.22 -4.89
N LEU A 306 -6.61 -5.40 -4.55
CA LEU A 306 -7.55 -6.15 -5.36
C LEU A 306 -8.92 -5.48 -5.40
N GLN A 307 -9.39 -4.96 -4.26
CA GLN A 307 -10.62 -4.18 -4.19
C GLN A 307 -10.55 -2.92 -5.05
N VAL A 308 -9.42 -2.20 -5.05
CA VAL A 308 -9.19 -1.06 -5.94
C VAL A 308 -9.37 -1.46 -7.40
N ALA A 309 -8.77 -2.57 -7.82
CA ALA A 309 -8.84 -3.04 -9.20
C ALA A 309 -10.28 -3.48 -9.59
N GLU A 310 -11.01 -4.11 -8.67
CA GLU A 310 -12.41 -4.50 -8.86
C GLU A 310 -13.32 -3.26 -9.01
N TYR A 311 -13.21 -2.28 -8.11
CA TYR A 311 -13.97 -1.04 -8.21
C TYR A 311 -13.64 -0.25 -9.47
N GLN A 312 -12.38 -0.24 -9.91
CA GLN A 312 -12.00 0.38 -11.19
C GLN A 312 -12.66 -0.31 -12.38
N ALA A 313 -12.74 -1.64 -12.37
CA ALA A 313 -13.44 -2.39 -13.42
C ALA A 313 -14.95 -2.08 -13.40
N HIS A 314 -15.57 -2.03 -12.22
CA HIS A 314 -16.97 -1.64 -12.07
C HIS A 314 -17.24 -0.23 -12.62
N ALA A 315 -16.42 0.76 -12.25
CA ALA A 315 -16.56 2.12 -12.76
C ALA A 315 -16.45 2.18 -14.30
N ARG A 316 -15.57 1.37 -14.92
CA ARG A 316 -15.46 1.26 -16.38
C ARG A 316 -16.67 0.59 -17.02
N SER A 317 -17.26 -0.42 -16.39
CA SER A 317 -18.52 -1.03 -16.85
C SER A 317 -19.65 0.01 -16.95
N ALA A 318 -19.81 0.84 -15.91
CA ALA A 318 -20.81 1.90 -15.92
C ALA A 318 -20.59 2.92 -17.07
N GLN A 319 -19.34 3.21 -17.45
CA GLN A 319 -19.02 4.12 -18.57
C GLN A 319 -19.45 3.57 -19.94
N ILE A 320 -19.54 2.24 -20.11
CA ILE A 320 -20.16 1.65 -21.32
C ILE A 320 -21.60 2.09 -21.42
N GLY A 321 -22.36 2.02 -20.31
CA GLY A 321 -23.74 2.47 -20.25
C GLY A 321 -23.89 3.96 -20.61
N VAL A 322 -23.02 4.82 -20.07
CA VAL A 322 -22.99 6.25 -20.44
C VAL A 322 -22.80 6.42 -21.96
N ALA A 323 -21.86 5.68 -22.56
CA ALA A 323 -21.58 5.77 -23.99
C ALA A 323 -22.75 5.24 -24.84
N GLU A 324 -23.45 4.20 -24.40
CA GLU A 324 -24.61 3.64 -25.09
C GLU A 324 -25.79 4.61 -25.16
N THR A 325 -25.99 5.44 -24.14
CA THR A 325 -27.08 6.43 -24.14
C THR A 325 -26.98 7.42 -25.29
N GLU A 326 -25.79 7.62 -25.86
CA GLU A 326 -25.57 8.47 -27.04
C GLU A 326 -26.24 7.94 -28.34
N LEU A 327 -26.68 6.67 -28.35
CA LEU A 327 -27.44 6.09 -29.48
C LEU A 327 -28.89 6.56 -29.50
N TYR A 328 -29.42 7.06 -28.40
CA TYR A 328 -30.81 7.36 -28.19
C TYR A 328 -31.08 8.88 -28.24
N PRO A 329 -32.34 9.32 -28.49
CA PRO A 329 -32.72 10.72 -28.42
C PRO A 329 -32.61 11.26 -26.99
N LYS A 330 -32.03 12.43 -26.82
CA LYS A 330 -31.99 13.16 -25.54
C LYS A 330 -33.28 13.99 -25.41
N PHE A 331 -33.96 13.83 -24.29
CA PHE A 331 -35.16 14.58 -23.94
C PHE A 331 -34.82 15.66 -22.92
N SER A 332 -35.29 16.87 -23.15
CA SER A 332 -35.08 17.99 -22.25
C SER A 332 -36.35 18.80 -22.05
N LEU A 333 -36.45 19.40 -20.89
CA LEU A 333 -37.41 20.46 -20.61
C LEU A 333 -36.64 21.79 -20.61
N PHE A 334 -37.19 22.78 -21.26
CA PHE A 334 -36.61 24.13 -21.23
C PHE A 334 -37.67 25.14 -20.80
N GLY A 335 -37.23 26.18 -20.12
CA GLY A 335 -38.04 27.34 -19.76
C GLY A 335 -37.18 28.59 -19.85
N ALA A 336 -37.75 29.64 -20.41
CA ALA A 336 -37.14 30.96 -20.44
C ALA A 336 -38.18 32.01 -20.13
N ILE A 337 -37.86 32.89 -19.21
CA ILE A 337 -38.64 34.08 -18.92
C ILE A 337 -37.71 35.30 -18.98
N GLY A 338 -38.11 36.31 -19.67
CA GLY A 338 -37.24 37.48 -19.79
C GLY A 338 -37.89 38.68 -20.45
N ILE A 339 -37.16 39.74 -20.48
CA ILE A 339 -37.47 40.98 -21.18
C ILE A 339 -36.51 41.08 -22.34
N ASN A 340 -37.04 41.27 -23.53
CA ASN A 340 -36.22 41.52 -24.71
C ASN A 340 -36.86 42.68 -25.51
N SER A 341 -36.24 43.84 -25.42
CA SER A 341 -36.69 45.03 -26.10
C SER A 341 -35.64 45.49 -27.12
N THR A 342 -36.09 45.64 -28.35
CA THR A 342 -35.31 46.28 -29.41
C THR A 342 -36.06 47.51 -29.88
N VAL A 343 -35.60 48.69 -29.49
CA VAL A 343 -36.26 49.94 -29.76
C VAL A 343 -35.41 50.75 -30.75
N LYS A 344 -36.05 51.30 -31.78
CA LYS A 344 -35.37 52.24 -32.66
C LYS A 344 -35.02 53.49 -31.85
N ALA A 345 -33.82 54.05 -32.04
CA ALA A 345 -33.36 55.20 -31.29
C ALA A 345 -34.38 56.36 -31.36
N GLY A 346 -34.85 56.76 -30.18
CA GLY A 346 -35.84 57.80 -30.01
C GLY A 346 -37.28 57.35 -29.68
N ASN A 347 -37.52 56.03 -29.55
CA ASN A 347 -38.76 55.49 -29.02
C ASN A 347 -38.65 55.08 -27.57
N ASP A 348 -39.75 55.07 -26.81
CA ASP A 348 -39.78 54.65 -25.39
C ASP A 348 -39.75 53.15 -25.21
N PHE A 349 -39.10 52.70 -24.17
CA PHE A 349 -39.08 51.31 -23.74
C PHE A 349 -40.41 50.95 -23.07
N SER A 350 -41.08 49.85 -23.55
CA SER A 350 -42.29 49.31 -22.94
C SER A 350 -41.96 47.95 -22.30
N PHE A 351 -42.10 47.86 -21.00
CA PHE A 351 -41.86 46.61 -20.24
C PHE A 351 -42.88 45.53 -20.62
N SER A 352 -44.16 45.89 -20.71
CA SER A 352 -45.26 44.94 -21.01
C SER A 352 -45.11 44.27 -22.37
N ASP A 353 -44.63 45.02 -23.36
CA ASP A 353 -44.49 44.55 -24.75
C ASP A 353 -43.18 43.81 -25.00
N SER A 354 -42.29 43.84 -24.00
CA SER A 354 -40.97 43.22 -24.07
C SER A 354 -40.88 41.89 -23.31
N LEU A 355 -41.91 41.51 -22.53
CA LEU A 355 -41.93 40.27 -21.77
C LEU A 355 -42.06 39.06 -22.70
N THR A 356 -41.11 38.14 -22.57
CA THR A 356 -41.11 36.87 -23.31
C THR A 356 -41.14 35.72 -22.34
N LEU A 357 -41.99 34.74 -22.61
CA LEU A 357 -42.09 33.50 -21.87
C LEU A 357 -42.10 32.33 -22.85
N SER A 358 -41.19 31.39 -22.69
CA SER A 358 -41.20 30.13 -23.43
C SER A 358 -41.00 28.99 -22.49
N LEU A 359 -41.77 27.92 -22.65
CA LEU A 359 -41.70 26.70 -21.86
C LEU A 359 -42.10 25.54 -22.76
N GLY A 360 -41.32 24.45 -22.72
CA GLY A 360 -41.71 23.27 -23.50
C GLY A 360 -40.73 22.10 -23.37
N PRO A 361 -41.18 20.93 -23.80
CA PRO A 361 -40.28 19.79 -24.03
C PRO A 361 -39.52 19.98 -25.34
N ALA A 362 -38.28 19.50 -25.37
CA ALA A 362 -37.48 19.40 -26.58
C ALA A 362 -36.81 18.02 -26.62
N PHE A 363 -36.51 17.57 -27.83
CA PHE A 363 -35.66 16.41 -28.01
C PHE A 363 -34.58 16.71 -29.06
N SER A 364 -33.43 16.05 -28.89
CA SER A 364 -32.36 16.09 -29.89
C SER A 364 -31.85 14.68 -30.10
N TRP A 365 -31.64 14.29 -31.36
CA TRP A 365 -31.15 12.98 -31.73
C TRP A 365 -30.16 13.07 -32.88
N ASN A 366 -28.95 12.55 -32.64
CA ASN A 366 -27.90 12.48 -33.65
C ASN A 366 -28.08 11.22 -34.50
N ILE A 367 -28.85 11.31 -35.59
CA ILE A 367 -29.19 10.13 -36.43
C ILE A 367 -28.07 9.73 -37.39
N PHE A 368 -27.25 10.66 -37.86
CA PHE A 368 -26.12 10.39 -38.74
C PHE A 368 -24.80 10.63 -38.01
N GLN A 369 -24.13 9.57 -37.60
CA GLN A 369 -22.94 9.65 -36.75
C GLN A 369 -21.69 8.99 -37.37
N TYR A 370 -21.83 8.42 -38.56
CA TYR A 370 -20.71 7.78 -39.30
C TYR A 370 -19.86 6.83 -38.47
N GLY A 371 -20.48 6.10 -37.55
CA GLY A 371 -19.83 5.15 -36.66
C GLY A 371 -19.19 5.74 -35.40
N ARG A 372 -19.19 7.07 -35.20
CA ARG A 372 -18.55 7.73 -34.05
C ARG A 372 -19.02 7.16 -32.71
N VAL A 373 -20.33 7.10 -32.46
CA VAL A 373 -20.90 6.61 -31.20
C VAL A 373 -20.62 5.10 -31.01
N LYS A 374 -20.82 4.29 -32.06
CA LYS A 374 -20.50 2.86 -31.98
C LYS A 374 -19.04 2.58 -31.64
N ASN A 375 -18.12 3.36 -32.23
CA ASN A 375 -16.70 3.23 -31.92
C ASN A 375 -16.37 3.74 -30.51
N ASN A 376 -17.08 4.75 -29.99
CA ASN A 376 -16.93 5.18 -28.59
C ASN A 376 -17.38 4.10 -27.60
N ILE A 377 -18.49 3.41 -27.88
CA ILE A 377 -18.93 2.27 -27.08
C ILE A 377 -17.88 1.16 -27.09
N ARG A 378 -17.35 0.81 -28.28
CA ARG A 378 -16.27 -0.19 -28.40
C ARG A 378 -15.00 0.23 -27.65
N LEU A 379 -14.70 1.53 -27.63
CA LEU A 379 -13.58 2.06 -26.87
C LEU A 379 -13.77 1.85 -25.37
N GLU A 380 -14.95 2.16 -24.83
CA GLU A 380 -15.23 1.95 -23.39
C GLU A 380 -15.30 0.47 -23.03
N ASP A 381 -15.84 -0.40 -23.90
CA ASP A 381 -15.82 -1.85 -23.73
C ASP A 381 -14.39 -2.40 -23.69
N ALA A 382 -13.51 -1.94 -24.59
CA ALA A 382 -12.10 -2.32 -24.56
C ALA A 382 -11.38 -1.85 -23.27
N ARG A 383 -11.71 -0.65 -22.77
CA ARG A 383 -11.19 -0.15 -21.48
C ARG A 383 -11.68 -0.98 -20.30
N PHE A 384 -12.93 -1.43 -20.34
CA PHE A 384 -13.46 -2.34 -19.33
C PHE A 384 -12.72 -3.67 -19.37
N GLN A 385 -12.55 -4.26 -20.56
CA GLN A 385 -11.78 -5.51 -20.70
C GLN A 385 -10.33 -5.37 -20.26
N GLU A 386 -9.68 -4.22 -20.51
CA GLU A 386 -8.35 -3.90 -19.99
C GLU A 386 -8.33 -3.90 -18.45
N SER A 387 -9.36 -3.33 -17.82
CA SER A 387 -9.45 -3.28 -16.36
C SER A 387 -9.64 -4.67 -15.73
N LEU A 388 -10.40 -5.56 -16.37
CA LEU A 388 -10.51 -6.97 -15.96
C LEU A 388 -9.17 -7.71 -16.10
N THR A 389 -8.43 -7.45 -17.17
CA THR A 389 -7.09 -8.03 -17.37
C THR A 389 -6.12 -7.54 -16.28
N ASN A 390 -6.20 -6.26 -15.92
CA ASN A 390 -5.39 -5.69 -14.84
C ASN A 390 -5.76 -6.29 -13.47
N TYR A 391 -7.04 -6.53 -13.19
CA TYR A 391 -7.46 -7.25 -11.99
C TYR A 391 -6.84 -8.65 -11.93
N ASN A 392 -6.97 -9.46 -12.99
CA ASN A 392 -6.41 -10.79 -13.04
C ASN A 392 -4.88 -10.80 -12.86
N LYS A 393 -4.19 -9.82 -13.46
CA LYS A 393 -2.74 -9.65 -13.24
C LYS A 393 -2.42 -9.37 -11.77
N ARG A 394 -3.19 -8.51 -11.08
CA ARG A 394 -2.99 -8.23 -9.66
C ARG A 394 -3.22 -9.45 -8.78
N VAL A 395 -4.22 -10.29 -9.09
CA VAL A 395 -4.44 -11.56 -8.39
C VAL A 395 -3.22 -12.47 -8.52
N LEU A 396 -2.66 -12.61 -9.72
CA LEU A 396 -1.46 -13.43 -9.93
C LEU A 396 -0.24 -12.89 -9.15
N LEU A 397 -0.07 -11.56 -9.13
CA LEU A 397 1.00 -10.92 -8.35
C LEU A 397 0.79 -11.14 -6.84
N ALA A 398 -0.44 -11.04 -6.34
CA ALA A 398 -0.75 -11.30 -4.94
C ALA A 398 -0.44 -12.75 -4.55
N VAL A 399 -0.78 -13.72 -5.40
CA VAL A 399 -0.42 -15.13 -5.23
C VAL A 399 1.10 -15.30 -5.16
N GLN A 400 1.82 -14.70 -6.09
CA GLN A 400 3.29 -14.74 -6.14
C GLN A 400 3.91 -14.15 -4.86
N GLU A 401 3.42 -13.00 -4.38
CA GLU A 401 3.91 -12.35 -3.17
C GLU A 401 3.75 -13.23 -1.94
N VAL A 402 2.59 -13.87 -1.77
CA VAL A 402 2.31 -14.76 -0.64
C VAL A 402 3.20 -16.01 -0.71
N SER A 403 3.31 -16.66 -1.88
CA SER A 403 4.18 -17.82 -2.06
C SER A 403 5.63 -17.48 -1.75
N ASN A 404 6.16 -16.39 -2.33
CA ASN A 404 7.52 -15.96 -2.08
C ASN A 404 7.78 -15.66 -0.59
N ALA A 405 6.85 -15.00 0.09
CA ALA A 405 6.98 -14.67 1.51
C ALA A 405 6.97 -15.91 2.41
N LEU A 406 6.12 -16.90 2.12
CA LEU A 406 6.05 -18.17 2.85
C LEU A 406 7.32 -19.00 2.66
N GLU A 407 7.77 -19.18 1.42
CA GLU A 407 8.99 -19.94 1.11
C GLU A 407 10.22 -19.26 1.73
N ALA A 408 10.34 -17.95 1.58
CA ALA A 408 11.43 -17.19 2.17
C ALA A 408 11.43 -17.29 3.70
N TYR A 409 10.26 -17.23 4.36
CA TYR A 409 10.16 -17.42 5.80
C TYR A 409 10.67 -18.80 6.24
N GLN A 410 10.25 -19.89 5.57
CA GLN A 410 10.65 -21.25 5.90
C GLN A 410 12.15 -21.47 5.73
N LEU A 411 12.71 -21.04 4.58
CA LEU A 411 14.13 -21.20 4.28
C LEU A 411 15.00 -20.34 5.21
N ASN A 412 14.62 -19.11 5.49
CA ASN A 412 15.34 -18.25 6.44
C ASN A 412 15.25 -18.79 7.89
N LYS A 413 14.12 -19.40 8.28
CA LYS A 413 13.99 -20.06 9.58
C LYS A 413 14.94 -21.26 9.72
N GLN A 414 15.05 -22.09 8.67
CA GLN A 414 16.02 -23.18 8.62
C GLN A 414 17.46 -22.65 8.66
N GLN A 415 17.76 -21.62 7.86
CA GLN A 415 19.07 -20.96 7.84
C GLN A 415 19.42 -20.38 9.21
N LYS A 416 18.45 -19.76 9.92
CA LYS A 416 18.65 -19.24 11.28
C LYS A 416 19.11 -20.34 12.24
N SER A 417 18.50 -21.52 12.19
CA SER A 417 18.88 -22.65 13.06
C SER A 417 20.31 -23.11 12.80
N LEU A 418 20.71 -23.23 11.54
CA LEU A 418 22.07 -23.63 11.15
C LEU A 418 23.09 -22.56 11.51
N ALA A 419 22.76 -21.29 11.29
CA ALA A 419 23.62 -20.17 11.66
C ALA A 419 23.83 -20.06 13.17
N PHE A 420 22.78 -20.33 13.97
CA PHE A 420 22.91 -20.42 15.43
C PHE A 420 23.92 -21.48 15.86
N SER A 421 23.84 -22.70 15.29
CA SER A 421 24.80 -23.75 15.56
C SER A 421 26.23 -23.38 15.14
N SER A 422 26.37 -22.63 14.03
CA SER A 422 27.66 -22.12 13.57
C SER A 422 28.27 -21.09 14.53
N VAL A 423 27.44 -20.16 15.03
CA VAL A 423 27.89 -19.15 16.02
C VAL A 423 28.34 -19.85 17.30
N ASP A 424 27.52 -20.75 17.85
CA ASP A 424 27.84 -21.45 19.09
C ASP A 424 29.17 -22.22 18.98
N ALA A 425 29.38 -22.94 17.88
CA ALA A 425 30.62 -23.64 17.61
C ALA A 425 31.82 -22.71 17.44
N SER A 426 31.67 -21.59 16.69
CA SER A 426 32.75 -20.65 16.40
C SER A 426 33.19 -19.88 17.65
N VAL A 427 32.26 -19.49 18.51
CA VAL A 427 32.57 -18.83 19.79
C VAL A 427 33.27 -19.77 20.75
N ARG A 428 32.83 -21.04 20.84
CA ARG A 428 33.54 -22.04 21.65
C ARG A 428 34.96 -22.27 21.11
N ALA A 429 35.12 -22.41 19.80
CA ALA A 429 36.42 -22.57 19.16
C ALA A 429 37.35 -21.40 19.45
N PHE A 430 36.83 -20.16 19.39
CA PHE A 430 37.59 -18.97 19.75
C PHE A 430 38.04 -18.99 21.22
N ASN A 431 37.15 -19.26 22.16
CA ASN A 431 37.49 -19.28 23.58
C ASN A 431 38.58 -20.33 23.89
N ILE A 432 38.47 -21.53 23.31
CA ILE A 432 39.49 -22.58 23.45
C ILE A 432 40.81 -22.11 22.83
N SER A 433 40.78 -21.55 21.62
CA SER A 433 41.98 -21.07 20.90
C SER A 433 42.68 -19.94 21.66
N LEU A 434 41.91 -19.01 22.25
CA LEU A 434 42.48 -17.90 23.02
C LEU A 434 43.23 -18.43 24.24
N THR A 435 42.62 -19.33 25.03
CA THR A 435 43.26 -19.95 26.19
C THR A 435 44.51 -20.74 25.81
N GLN A 436 44.47 -21.52 24.72
CA GLN A 436 45.60 -22.28 24.24
C GLN A 436 46.75 -21.37 23.74
N TYR A 437 46.42 -20.26 23.10
CA TYR A 437 47.40 -19.29 22.65
C TYR A 437 48.06 -18.56 23.83
N GLU A 438 47.30 -18.11 24.81
CA GLU A 438 47.80 -17.51 26.05
C GLU A 438 48.81 -18.43 26.78
N ASN A 439 48.58 -19.77 26.69
CA ASN A 439 49.48 -20.77 27.24
C ASN A 439 50.59 -21.26 26.29
N GLY A 440 50.73 -20.66 25.10
CA GLY A 440 51.75 -21.04 24.12
C GLY A 440 51.55 -22.41 23.45
N GLN A 441 50.34 -22.96 23.49
CA GLN A 441 50.03 -24.31 22.99
C GLN A 441 49.67 -24.32 21.49
N ILE A 442 49.30 -23.18 20.92
CA ILE A 442 48.96 -23.03 19.48
C ILE A 442 49.63 -21.80 18.87
N THR A 443 49.76 -21.82 17.56
CA THR A 443 50.28 -20.67 16.79
C THR A 443 49.25 -19.55 16.69
N PHE A 444 49.73 -18.30 16.45
CA PHE A 444 48.87 -17.15 16.23
C PHE A 444 47.90 -17.35 15.04
N GLU A 445 48.34 -18.01 13.98
CA GLU A 445 47.54 -18.29 12.79
C GLU A 445 46.21 -19.03 13.13
N ARG A 446 46.28 -20.04 14.07
CA ARG A 446 45.08 -20.74 14.52
C ARG A 446 44.12 -19.85 15.31
N LEU A 447 44.68 -18.99 16.18
CA LEU A 447 43.87 -18.00 16.90
C LEU A 447 43.22 -17.03 15.94
N LEU A 448 43.98 -16.48 14.98
CA LEU A 448 43.48 -15.55 13.95
C LEU A 448 42.33 -16.17 13.15
N SER A 449 42.49 -17.42 12.68
CA SER A 449 41.42 -18.15 11.97
C SER A 449 40.16 -18.29 12.79
N SER A 450 40.28 -18.52 14.11
CA SER A 450 39.12 -18.64 15.00
C SER A 450 38.41 -17.30 15.23
N ILE A 451 39.16 -16.19 15.34
CA ILE A 451 38.62 -14.83 15.45
C ILE A 451 37.82 -14.46 14.18
N GLU A 452 38.39 -14.70 13.00
CA GLU A 452 37.72 -14.41 11.73
C GLU A 452 36.41 -15.18 11.59
N LYS A 453 36.42 -16.48 11.91
CA LYS A 453 35.20 -17.32 11.84
C LYS A 453 34.15 -16.88 12.85
N MET A 454 34.52 -16.56 14.07
CA MET A 454 33.61 -16.06 15.09
C MET A 454 32.97 -14.75 14.64
N THR A 455 33.76 -13.73 14.29
CA THR A 455 33.28 -12.42 13.87
C THR A 455 32.30 -12.54 12.69
N ARG A 456 32.65 -13.37 11.69
CA ARG A 456 31.80 -13.58 10.49
C ARG A 456 30.51 -14.32 10.84
N SER A 457 30.57 -15.33 11.70
CA SER A 457 29.37 -16.12 12.09
C SER A 457 28.39 -15.29 12.92
N GLU A 458 28.89 -14.44 13.83
CA GLU A 458 28.05 -13.56 14.65
C GLU A 458 27.33 -12.52 13.80
N ASP A 459 28.05 -11.87 12.88
CA ASP A 459 27.46 -10.89 11.96
C ASP A 459 26.41 -11.53 11.05
N ALA A 460 26.73 -12.70 10.48
CA ALA A 460 25.78 -13.44 9.63
C ALA A 460 24.52 -13.86 10.41
N TYR A 461 24.67 -14.31 11.66
CA TYR A 461 23.53 -14.69 12.48
C TYR A 461 22.61 -13.51 12.80
N ALA A 462 23.17 -12.34 13.14
CA ALA A 462 22.40 -11.13 13.38
C ALA A 462 21.62 -10.70 12.11
N GLN A 463 22.26 -10.78 10.93
CA GLN A 463 21.60 -10.50 9.65
C GLN A 463 20.44 -11.48 9.38
N ILE A 464 20.65 -12.78 9.58
CA ILE A 464 19.63 -13.79 9.34
C ILE A 464 18.44 -13.61 10.30
N LYS A 465 18.67 -13.25 11.56
CA LYS A 465 17.59 -12.92 12.51
C LYS A 465 16.72 -11.78 11.99
N GLY A 466 17.36 -10.69 11.55
CA GLY A 466 16.67 -9.55 10.92
C GLY A 466 15.89 -9.97 9.67
N SER A 467 16.49 -10.82 8.83
CA SER A 467 15.83 -11.34 7.63
C SER A 467 14.58 -12.15 7.98
N VAL A 468 14.63 -13.05 8.97
CA VAL A 468 13.44 -13.82 9.42
C VAL A 468 12.32 -12.89 9.88
N ALA A 469 12.63 -11.86 10.68
CA ALA A 469 11.65 -10.87 11.11
C ALA A 469 11.04 -10.11 9.93
N ASN A 470 11.86 -9.69 8.97
CA ASN A 470 11.40 -9.01 7.76
C ASN A 470 10.54 -9.89 6.84
N GLN A 471 10.80 -11.22 6.76
CA GLN A 471 9.94 -12.12 6.01
C GLN A 471 8.55 -12.28 6.64
N VAL A 472 8.46 -12.22 7.96
CA VAL A 472 7.16 -12.19 8.65
C VAL A 472 6.41 -10.90 8.34
N VAL A 473 7.09 -9.75 8.35
CA VAL A 473 6.50 -8.46 7.92
C VAL A 473 6.01 -8.54 6.46
N ALA A 474 6.84 -9.07 5.55
CA ALA A 474 6.48 -9.24 4.14
C ALA A 474 5.26 -10.14 3.97
N LEU A 475 5.16 -11.22 4.76
CA LEU A 475 4.01 -12.11 4.72
C LEU A 475 2.73 -11.43 5.16
N TYR A 476 2.72 -10.69 6.28
CA TYR A 476 1.52 -9.93 6.70
C TYR A 476 1.14 -8.85 5.70
N LYS A 477 2.11 -8.18 5.07
CA LYS A 477 1.88 -7.25 3.96
C LYS A 477 1.21 -7.95 2.78
N SER A 478 1.73 -9.11 2.36
CA SER A 478 1.20 -9.86 1.22
C SER A 478 -0.21 -10.44 1.47
N LEU A 479 -0.59 -10.61 2.73
CA LEU A 479 -1.95 -10.97 3.14
C LEU A 479 -2.88 -9.74 3.26
N GLY A 480 -2.37 -8.54 3.02
CA GLY A 480 -3.13 -7.30 3.15
C GLY A 480 -3.49 -6.96 4.59
N GLY A 481 -2.72 -7.41 5.58
CA GLY A 481 -3.02 -7.18 6.99
C GLY A 481 -2.71 -5.76 7.47
N GLY A 482 -3.50 -5.27 8.44
CA GLY A 482 -3.25 -4.03 9.17
C GLY A 482 -4.23 -2.90 8.91
N TRP A 483 -4.98 -2.92 7.81
CA TRP A 483 -5.93 -1.83 7.51
C TRP A 483 -7.18 -1.87 8.42
N GLU A 484 -7.61 -3.03 8.88
CA GLU A 484 -8.75 -3.16 9.79
C GLU A 484 -8.53 -2.47 11.14
N ALA A 485 -7.27 -2.27 11.53
CA ALA A 485 -6.90 -1.58 12.78
C ALA A 485 -7.37 -0.12 12.82
N ASN A 486 -7.59 0.50 11.66
CA ASN A 486 -8.05 1.88 11.52
C ASN A 486 -9.55 1.98 11.21
N SER A 487 -10.31 0.89 11.28
CA SER A 487 -11.76 0.93 11.09
C SER A 487 -12.40 1.89 12.09
N GLY A 488 -13.19 2.84 11.59
CA GLY A 488 -13.87 3.86 12.41
C GLY A 488 -13.03 5.10 12.78
N ARG A 489 -11.76 5.19 12.36
CA ARG A 489 -10.98 6.43 12.50
C ARG A 489 -11.24 7.38 11.32
N SER A 490 -11.07 8.68 11.59
CA SER A 490 -11.09 9.69 10.52
C SER A 490 -9.91 9.47 9.57
N TYR A 491 -10.17 9.59 8.26
CA TYR A 491 -9.12 9.60 7.22
C TYR A 491 -8.59 11.01 6.96
N LEU A 492 -9.11 12.03 7.65
CA LEU A 492 -8.66 13.41 7.58
C LEU A 492 -8.35 13.91 9.00
N GLN A 493 -7.22 14.60 9.16
CA GLN A 493 -6.86 15.23 10.42
C GLN A 493 -7.77 16.44 10.69
N ALA A 494 -8.14 16.65 11.95
CA ALA A 494 -9.07 17.73 12.34
C ALA A 494 -8.53 19.12 11.98
N GLU A 495 -7.23 19.35 12.21
CA GLU A 495 -6.58 20.62 11.90
C GLU A 495 -6.58 20.93 10.39
N LEU A 496 -6.42 19.89 9.57
CA LEU A 496 -6.46 20.04 8.12
C LEU A 496 -7.90 20.29 7.63
N ALA A 497 -8.89 19.61 8.22
CA ALA A 497 -10.30 19.86 7.93
C ALA A 497 -10.69 21.32 8.23
N GLU A 498 -10.31 21.86 9.42
CA GLU A 498 -10.52 23.25 9.81
C GLU A 498 -9.85 24.23 8.84
N GLN A 499 -8.62 23.96 8.42
CA GLN A 499 -7.93 24.79 7.41
C GLN A 499 -8.65 24.79 6.05
N MET A 500 -9.26 23.67 5.66
CA MET A 500 -10.02 23.56 4.42
C MET A 500 -11.34 24.33 4.53
N GLU A 501 -12.05 24.25 5.64
CA GLU A 501 -13.29 24.99 5.90
C GLU A 501 -13.09 26.51 5.88
N THR A 502 -11.94 26.99 6.36
CA THR A 502 -11.63 28.44 6.31
C THR A 502 -11.40 28.95 4.88
N ARG A 503 -11.06 28.09 3.92
CA ARG A 503 -10.75 28.49 2.54
C ARG A 503 -11.95 28.46 1.60
N THR A 504 -12.90 27.57 1.83
CA THR A 504 -14.10 27.42 1.01
C THR A 504 -15.21 26.73 1.80
N ASP A 505 -16.46 26.93 1.38
CA ASP A 505 -17.61 26.26 1.96
C ASP A 505 -17.65 24.78 1.55
N TRP A 506 -17.38 23.89 2.48
CA TRP A 506 -17.42 22.44 2.31
C TRP A 506 -18.77 21.83 2.68
N GLY A 507 -19.68 22.61 3.29
CA GLY A 507 -20.93 22.07 3.84
C GLY A 507 -20.65 20.87 4.77
N ASP A 508 -21.45 19.81 4.65
CA ASP A 508 -21.32 18.59 5.47
C ASP A 508 -20.25 17.60 4.95
N MET A 509 -19.52 17.92 3.88
CA MET A 509 -18.59 16.96 3.25
C MET A 509 -17.41 16.58 4.13
N LEU A 510 -16.99 17.44 5.05
CA LEU A 510 -15.92 17.19 6.03
C LEU A 510 -16.44 16.73 7.39
N ALA A 511 -17.74 16.86 7.66
CA ALA A 511 -18.33 16.65 8.99
C ALA A 511 -18.41 15.17 9.42
N SER A 512 -18.31 14.22 8.51
CA SER A 512 -18.33 12.79 8.84
C SER A 512 -17.31 12.01 8.01
N PRO A 513 -16.10 11.87 8.52
CA PRO A 513 -15.04 11.14 7.85
C PRO A 513 -15.13 9.62 8.03
N VAL A 514 -16.28 9.10 8.47
CA VAL A 514 -16.46 7.65 8.56
C VAL A 514 -16.51 7.07 7.15
N LEU A 515 -15.56 6.18 6.88
CA LEU A 515 -15.52 5.42 5.65
C LEU A 515 -16.88 4.69 5.47
N PRO A 516 -17.54 4.80 4.31
CA PRO A 516 -18.71 4.00 4.04
C PRO A 516 -18.32 2.52 4.24
N SER A 517 -19.15 1.78 4.96
CA SER A 517 -18.97 0.33 5.07
C SER A 517 -18.99 -0.24 3.65
N LEU A 518 -17.85 -0.79 3.22
CA LEU A 518 -17.79 -1.52 1.96
C LEU A 518 -18.73 -2.71 2.11
N THR A 519 -19.92 -2.62 1.52
CA THR A 519 -20.80 -3.79 1.38
C THR A 519 -20.02 -4.81 0.55
N PRO A 520 -19.81 -6.04 1.05
CA PRO A 520 -19.21 -7.06 0.22
C PRO A 520 -20.06 -7.19 -1.04
N ALA A 521 -19.40 -7.25 -2.20
CA ALA A 521 -20.07 -7.55 -3.46
C ALA A 521 -20.97 -8.79 -3.25
N PRO A 522 -22.18 -8.83 -3.81
CA PRO A 522 -23.10 -9.94 -3.59
C PRO A 522 -22.39 -11.27 -3.85
N GLU A 523 -22.51 -12.20 -2.92
CA GLU A 523 -21.92 -13.54 -3.05
C GLU A 523 -22.43 -14.20 -4.34
N ILE A 524 -21.56 -14.30 -5.33
CA ILE A 524 -21.83 -15.10 -6.51
C ILE A 524 -21.61 -16.55 -6.10
N GLN A 525 -22.70 -17.34 -6.06
CA GLN A 525 -22.63 -18.78 -5.86
C GLN A 525 -21.69 -19.39 -6.90
N ALA A 526 -20.62 -20.03 -6.41
CA ALA A 526 -19.64 -20.73 -7.21
C ALA A 526 -20.22 -22.08 -7.67
N ASP A 527 -20.82 -22.10 -8.85
CA ASP A 527 -21.15 -23.33 -9.56
C ASP A 527 -20.99 -23.10 -11.06
N ILE A 528 -19.77 -23.19 -11.58
CA ILE A 528 -19.47 -23.68 -12.95
C ILE A 528 -17.99 -24.10 -12.97
N PRO A 529 -17.66 -25.38 -13.17
CA PRO A 529 -16.27 -25.83 -13.29
C PRO A 529 -15.66 -25.44 -14.65
N PHE A 530 -14.43 -25.01 -14.62
CA PHE A 530 -13.62 -24.48 -15.74
C PHE A 530 -13.16 -25.55 -16.76
N SER A 531 -13.76 -26.77 -16.80
CA SER A 531 -13.27 -27.91 -17.55
C SER A 531 -13.80 -28.08 -18.99
N ASP A 532 -14.72 -27.23 -19.49
CA ASP A 532 -15.34 -27.41 -20.81
C ASP A 532 -15.15 -26.26 -21.81
N ARG A 533 -13.91 -25.80 -21.99
CA ARG A 533 -13.55 -25.15 -23.27
C ARG A 533 -13.07 -26.20 -24.26
N LYS A 534 -14.01 -26.80 -24.97
CA LYS A 534 -13.70 -27.51 -26.22
C LYS A 534 -13.06 -26.52 -27.18
N SER A 535 -11.86 -26.88 -27.64
CA SER A 535 -11.18 -26.25 -28.76
C SER A 535 -12.12 -26.18 -29.94
N THR A 536 -12.57 -25.00 -30.33
CA THR A 536 -13.20 -24.81 -31.65
C THR A 536 -12.12 -24.96 -32.70
N GLU A 537 -12.26 -26.00 -33.54
CA GLU A 537 -11.46 -26.24 -34.73
C GLU A 537 -11.52 -25.03 -35.68
N PRO A 538 -10.44 -24.78 -36.45
CA PRO A 538 -10.42 -23.67 -37.41
C PRO A 538 -11.37 -23.98 -38.58
N VAL A 539 -12.29 -23.05 -38.83
CA VAL A 539 -13.14 -23.09 -40.04
C VAL A 539 -12.24 -22.93 -41.26
N THR A 540 -12.07 -24.02 -42.00
CA THR A 540 -11.49 -24.01 -43.33
C THR A 540 -12.42 -23.27 -44.29
N SER A 541 -11.95 -22.18 -44.86
CA SER A 541 -12.61 -21.48 -45.95
C SER A 541 -12.50 -22.29 -47.24
N GLU A 542 -13.53 -23.01 -47.62
CA GLU A 542 -13.69 -23.45 -49.04
C GLU A 542 -14.12 -22.23 -49.89
N ARG A 543 -13.26 -21.86 -50.83
CA ARG A 543 -13.61 -21.06 -52.01
C ARG A 543 -14.09 -22.02 -53.08
N GLU A 544 -15.24 -21.80 -53.60
CA GLU A 544 -15.66 -22.29 -54.92
C GLU A 544 -16.28 -21.16 -55.77
N PRO A 545 -16.36 -21.32 -57.10
CA PRO A 545 -15.56 -20.62 -58.09
C PRO A 545 -16.25 -19.37 -58.66
#